data_2d2fbdd3890f0474100dbd6b2f95fea0
#
_entry.id   2d2fbdd3890f0474100dbd6b2f95fea0
#
_cell.length_a   1.000
_cell.length_b   1.000
_cell.length_c   1.000
_cell.angle_alpha   90.00
_cell.angle_beta   90.00
_cell.angle_gamma   90.00
#
_symmetry.space_group_name_H-M   'P 1'
#
loop_
_entity.id
_entity.type
_entity.pdbx_description
1 polymer ?
#
loop_
_entity_poly.entity_id
_entity_poly.type
_entity_poly.pdbx_seq_one_letter_code
_entity_poly.pdbx_strand_id
1 'polypeptide(L)'
;TTACDTLDWNGQIITTSGSYNQTLTNAVGCDSVHTLVVTITPSPTADAGGDATICSGDSAEVNGTPGNHTSVQWTTSGNGVFADEFANTTTYTPGSMGLASSVILTFTAYGNAPCGSISDSMVLTITDTLIGTSNIDTCDTYDWNGQIITTSGSYTQYFMTANNCDSIHVLVATINSSNTGTSTIDTCDTYNWNGQIITTSGPYNQTFTNAAGCDSVHTLVAIINYSNTGTSTIDTCDTYNWNGQ
;
A
#
# COMPACT_ATOMS: atom_id res chain seq x y z
N THR A 1 18.41 -14.25 -56.86
CA THR A 1 17.60 -13.25 -56.19
C THR A 1 17.27 -13.66 -54.77
N THR A 2 16.99 -12.68 -53.85
CA THR A 2 16.58 -12.92 -52.47
C THR A 2 15.19 -12.31 -52.24
N ALA A 3 14.34 -13.01 -51.55
CA ALA A 3 12.99 -12.55 -51.17
C ALA A 3 12.67 -12.92 -49.71
N CYS A 4 11.74 -12.18 -49.13
CA CYS A 4 11.22 -12.46 -47.82
C CYS A 4 9.99 -13.34 -47.90
N ASP A 5 9.99 -14.49 -47.21
CA ASP A 5 8.92 -15.51 -47.15
C ASP A 5 8.52 -16.11 -48.50
N THR A 6 8.23 -15.28 -49.49
CA THR A 6 7.71 -15.73 -50.78
C THR A 6 8.22 -14.85 -51.94
N LEU A 7 8.30 -15.46 -53.12
CA LEU A 7 8.59 -14.76 -54.37
C LEU A 7 7.58 -15.23 -55.44
N ASP A 8 6.88 -14.30 -56.05
CA ASP A 8 6.09 -14.59 -57.27
C ASP A 8 7.04 -14.49 -58.48
N TRP A 9 7.20 -15.60 -59.22
CA TRP A 9 7.95 -15.65 -60.45
C TRP A 9 7.05 -16.13 -61.58
N ASN A 10 6.55 -15.17 -62.33
CA ASN A 10 5.64 -15.40 -63.47
C ASN A 10 4.42 -16.25 -63.10
N GLY A 11 3.78 -15.96 -61.93
CA GLY A 11 2.60 -16.70 -61.41
C GLY A 11 2.92 -17.97 -60.63
N GLN A 12 4.21 -18.30 -60.48
CA GLN A 12 4.67 -19.38 -59.57
C GLN A 12 5.08 -18.78 -58.23
N ILE A 13 4.37 -19.15 -57.16
CA ILE A 13 4.76 -18.71 -55.79
C ILE A 13 5.84 -19.65 -55.26
N ILE A 14 7.01 -19.09 -55.04
CA ILE A 14 8.18 -19.79 -54.49
C ILE A 14 8.27 -19.46 -52.99
N THR A 15 8.27 -20.50 -52.16
CA THR A 15 8.35 -20.39 -50.67
C THR A 15 9.60 -21.02 -50.08
N THR A 16 10.47 -21.64 -50.89
CA THR A 16 11.68 -22.26 -50.43
C THR A 16 12.89 -21.87 -51.31
N SER A 17 14.06 -21.80 -50.71
CA SER A 17 15.27 -21.52 -51.44
C SER A 17 15.60 -22.68 -52.38
N GLY A 18 16.09 -22.34 -53.58
CA GLY A 18 16.43 -23.34 -54.55
C GLY A 18 16.62 -22.77 -55.98
N SER A 19 16.75 -23.72 -56.96
CA SER A 19 16.80 -23.39 -58.35
C SER A 19 15.48 -23.82 -59.03
N TYR A 20 14.83 -22.88 -59.69
CA TYR A 20 13.54 -23.09 -60.32
C TYR A 20 13.67 -22.85 -61.82
N ASN A 21 13.05 -23.71 -62.62
CA ASN A 21 13.09 -23.68 -64.07
C ASN A 21 11.71 -23.40 -64.63
N GLN A 22 11.64 -22.49 -65.57
CA GLN A 22 10.46 -22.25 -66.43
C GLN A 22 10.86 -22.43 -67.88
N THR A 23 10.04 -23.14 -68.62
CA THR A 23 10.17 -23.27 -70.07
C THR A 23 9.32 -22.24 -70.74
N LEU A 24 9.90 -21.34 -71.50
CA LEU A 24 9.26 -20.30 -72.27
C LEU A 24 9.45 -20.58 -73.78
N THR A 25 8.42 -20.37 -74.53
CA THR A 25 8.54 -20.47 -76.01
C THR A 25 9.03 -19.14 -76.56
N ASN A 26 10.13 -19.18 -77.31
CA ASN A 26 10.68 -17.97 -77.90
C ASN A 26 9.86 -17.51 -79.14
N ALA A 27 10.23 -16.37 -79.70
CA ALA A 27 9.51 -15.75 -80.83
C ALA A 27 9.47 -16.60 -82.11
N VAL A 28 10.31 -17.63 -82.23
CA VAL A 28 10.38 -18.52 -83.37
C VAL A 28 9.80 -19.93 -83.06
N GLY A 29 9.11 -20.09 -81.91
CA GLY A 29 8.43 -21.30 -81.53
C GLY A 29 9.29 -22.38 -80.85
N CYS A 30 10.53 -22.10 -80.49
CA CYS A 30 11.40 -23.03 -79.77
C CYS A 30 11.35 -22.83 -78.25
N ASP A 31 11.50 -23.94 -77.53
CA ASP A 31 11.58 -23.89 -76.07
C ASP A 31 12.86 -23.21 -75.57
N SER A 32 12.73 -22.36 -74.57
CA SER A 32 13.81 -21.71 -73.87
C SER A 32 13.64 -21.93 -72.39
N VAL A 33 14.60 -22.56 -71.75
CA VAL A 33 14.57 -22.82 -70.29
C VAL A 33 15.21 -21.64 -69.56
N HIS A 34 14.45 -21.02 -68.71
CA HIS A 34 14.92 -19.96 -67.84
C HIS A 34 15.07 -20.47 -66.42
N THR A 35 16.27 -20.37 -65.85
CA THR A 35 16.59 -20.83 -64.48
C THR A 35 16.70 -19.64 -63.54
N LEU A 36 15.93 -19.66 -62.48
CA LEU A 36 16.04 -18.69 -61.38
C LEU A 36 16.60 -19.35 -60.13
N VAL A 37 17.64 -18.83 -59.57
CA VAL A 37 18.18 -19.18 -58.25
C VAL A 37 17.64 -18.21 -57.23
N VAL A 38 16.88 -18.74 -56.23
CA VAL A 38 16.22 -17.95 -55.23
C VAL A 38 16.71 -18.35 -53.85
N THR A 39 16.92 -17.32 -52.99
CA THR A 39 17.09 -17.49 -51.55
C THR A 39 15.85 -16.91 -50.89
N ILE A 40 15.06 -17.71 -50.21
CA ILE A 40 13.93 -17.29 -49.39
C ILE A 40 14.42 -17.15 -47.94
N THR A 41 14.28 -15.92 -47.40
CA THR A 41 14.62 -15.58 -46.04
C THR A 41 13.32 -15.52 -45.25
N PRO A 42 13.15 -16.24 -44.12
CA PRO A 42 11.96 -16.15 -43.31
C PRO A 42 11.89 -14.78 -42.60
N SER A 43 10.65 -14.24 -42.46
CA SER A 43 10.38 -13.05 -41.67
C SER A 43 10.77 -13.22 -40.21
N PRO A 44 11.20 -12.15 -39.53
CA PRO A 44 11.43 -12.19 -38.10
C PRO A 44 10.08 -12.36 -37.36
N THR A 45 10.17 -12.85 -36.13
CA THR A 45 9.08 -12.84 -35.17
C THR A 45 9.53 -12.16 -33.89
N ALA A 46 8.60 -11.52 -33.17
CA ALA A 46 8.84 -10.88 -31.89
C ALA A 46 7.70 -11.21 -30.94
N ASP A 47 8.03 -11.47 -29.69
CA ASP A 47 7.09 -11.60 -28.58
C ASP A 47 7.73 -10.89 -27.38
N ALA A 48 7.06 -9.84 -26.88
CA ALA A 48 7.50 -9.05 -25.75
C ALA A 48 7.17 -9.68 -24.39
N GLY A 49 6.44 -10.79 -24.38
CA GLY A 49 5.91 -11.41 -23.18
C GLY A 49 4.58 -10.75 -22.72
N GLY A 50 4.05 -11.25 -21.61
CA GLY A 50 2.79 -10.76 -21.05
C GLY A 50 2.94 -9.48 -20.24
N ASP A 51 1.82 -8.78 -20.05
CA ASP A 51 1.74 -7.61 -19.18
C ASP A 51 2.20 -7.92 -17.75
N ALA A 52 2.84 -6.96 -17.10
CA ALA A 52 3.39 -7.11 -15.76
C ALA A 52 3.04 -5.92 -14.87
N THR A 53 3.13 -6.15 -13.55
CA THR A 53 2.95 -5.10 -12.54
C THR A 53 4.11 -5.15 -11.56
N ILE A 54 4.67 -3.97 -11.26
CA ILE A 54 5.73 -3.78 -10.26
C ILE A 54 5.35 -2.66 -9.29
N CYS A 55 6.07 -2.59 -8.17
CA CYS A 55 5.94 -1.49 -7.22
C CYS A 55 6.81 -0.31 -7.64
N SER A 56 6.40 0.87 -7.25
CA SER A 56 7.20 2.09 -7.43
C SER A 56 8.56 1.94 -6.73
N GLY A 57 9.62 2.20 -7.47
CA GLY A 57 11.00 2.00 -7.02
C GLY A 57 11.62 0.67 -7.40
N ASP A 58 10.83 -0.30 -7.85
CA ASP A 58 11.33 -1.59 -8.33
C ASP A 58 11.70 -1.54 -9.81
N SER A 59 12.44 -2.55 -10.25
CA SER A 59 12.77 -2.78 -11.65
C SER A 59 12.11 -4.07 -12.13
N ALA A 60 11.76 -4.11 -13.42
CA ALA A 60 11.15 -5.28 -14.06
C ALA A 60 12.19 -6.03 -14.88
N GLU A 61 12.28 -7.35 -14.72
CA GLU A 61 12.93 -8.20 -15.69
C GLU A 61 11.96 -8.44 -16.86
N VAL A 62 12.42 -8.17 -18.09
CA VAL A 62 11.64 -8.35 -19.31
C VAL A 62 12.36 -9.34 -20.23
N ASN A 63 11.60 -10.20 -20.89
CA ASN A 63 12.16 -11.27 -21.69
C ASN A 63 11.46 -11.33 -23.05
N GLY A 64 12.13 -10.81 -24.08
CA GLY A 64 11.67 -10.89 -25.45
C GLY A 64 12.09 -12.21 -26.11
N THR A 65 11.17 -12.77 -26.88
CA THR A 65 11.42 -14.02 -27.63
C THR A 65 11.42 -13.72 -29.13
N PRO A 66 12.58 -13.53 -29.76
CA PRO A 66 12.68 -13.27 -31.19
C PRO A 66 12.85 -14.60 -31.97
N GLY A 67 12.36 -14.63 -33.21
CA GLY A 67 12.66 -15.66 -34.19
C GLY A 67 13.20 -15.06 -35.48
N ASN A 68 14.02 -15.82 -36.26
CA ASN A 68 14.55 -15.43 -37.56
C ASN A 68 15.18 -14.03 -37.62
N HIS A 69 15.88 -13.62 -36.57
CA HIS A 69 16.41 -12.26 -36.38
C HIS A 69 17.92 -12.18 -36.53
N THR A 70 18.42 -10.96 -36.73
CA THR A 70 19.83 -10.59 -36.68
C THR A 70 20.21 -9.78 -35.43
N SER A 71 19.26 -8.98 -34.96
CA SER A 71 19.37 -8.15 -33.77
C SER A 71 18.02 -7.87 -33.18
N VAL A 72 17.98 -7.41 -31.94
CA VAL A 72 16.77 -7.00 -31.23
C VAL A 72 16.97 -5.63 -30.60
N GLN A 73 15.88 -4.99 -30.25
CA GLN A 73 15.90 -3.76 -29.47
C GLN A 73 14.62 -3.60 -28.66
N TRP A 74 14.79 -3.26 -27.38
CA TRP A 74 13.75 -2.77 -26.52
C TRP A 74 13.63 -1.25 -26.58
N THR A 75 12.41 -0.75 -26.57
CA THR A 75 12.09 0.68 -26.43
C THR A 75 10.98 0.87 -25.43
N THR A 76 10.84 2.08 -24.88
CA THR A 76 9.82 2.41 -23.90
C THR A 76 9.08 3.68 -24.28
N SER A 77 7.79 3.75 -23.94
CA SER A 77 7.00 4.98 -24.01
C SER A 77 7.25 5.93 -22.82
N GLY A 78 7.91 5.43 -21.78
CA GLY A 78 8.23 6.18 -20.56
C GLY A 78 9.62 6.79 -20.56
N ASN A 79 10.03 7.30 -19.40
CA ASN A 79 11.34 7.93 -19.18
C ASN A 79 12.34 7.00 -18.45
N GLY A 80 12.01 5.71 -18.31
CA GLY A 80 12.89 4.69 -17.72
C GLY A 80 13.99 4.24 -18.70
N VAL A 81 14.85 3.36 -18.21
CA VAL A 81 16.00 2.87 -18.95
C VAL A 81 16.10 1.33 -18.89
N PHE A 82 16.62 0.73 -19.95
CA PHE A 82 17.00 -0.66 -19.96
C PHE A 82 18.47 -0.81 -19.56
N ALA A 83 18.80 -1.88 -18.84
CA ALA A 83 20.20 -2.21 -18.53
C ALA A 83 20.99 -2.54 -19.81
N ASP A 84 20.35 -3.24 -20.74
CA ASP A 84 20.83 -3.48 -22.11
C ASP A 84 19.62 -3.55 -23.04
N GLU A 85 19.42 -2.55 -23.86
CA GLU A 85 18.28 -2.49 -24.78
C GLU A 85 18.39 -3.45 -25.97
N PHE A 86 19.56 -4.02 -26.21
CA PHE A 86 19.84 -4.94 -27.33
C PHE A 86 19.86 -6.42 -26.90
N ALA A 87 19.61 -6.72 -25.63
CA ALA A 87 19.51 -8.08 -25.13
C ALA A 87 18.07 -8.62 -25.23
N ASN A 88 17.93 -9.95 -25.41
CA ASN A 88 16.63 -10.59 -25.36
C ASN A 88 15.99 -10.46 -23.98
N THR A 89 16.78 -10.74 -22.94
CA THR A 89 16.40 -10.59 -21.53
C THR A 89 17.18 -9.43 -20.96
N THR A 90 16.46 -8.50 -20.34
CA THR A 90 17.07 -7.30 -19.74
C THR A 90 16.23 -6.82 -18.56
N THR A 91 16.77 -5.87 -17.79
CA THR A 91 16.06 -5.21 -16.70
C THR A 91 15.65 -3.81 -17.15
N TYR A 92 14.37 -3.49 -17.01
CA TYR A 92 13.84 -2.14 -17.18
C TYR A 92 13.69 -1.48 -15.82
N THR A 93 14.28 -0.30 -15.65
CA THR A 93 14.15 0.54 -14.47
C THR A 93 13.31 1.76 -14.85
N PRO A 94 12.08 1.88 -14.31
CA PRO A 94 11.25 3.06 -14.55
C PRO A 94 11.94 4.33 -14.06
N GLY A 95 11.78 5.42 -14.80
CA GLY A 95 12.17 6.75 -14.32
C GLY A 95 11.18 7.28 -13.29
N SER A 96 11.45 8.48 -12.76
CA SER A 96 10.53 9.16 -11.85
C SER A 96 9.22 9.47 -12.59
N MET A 97 8.20 8.68 -12.33
CA MET A 97 6.84 8.88 -12.85
C MET A 97 5.94 9.25 -11.67
N GLY A 98 4.91 10.06 -11.93
CA GLY A 98 3.90 10.38 -10.91
C GLY A 98 3.09 9.14 -10.53
N LEU A 99 2.23 9.31 -9.53
CA LEU A 99 1.36 8.28 -8.93
C LEU A 99 0.73 7.35 -9.97
N ALA A 100 0.80 6.05 -9.74
CA ALA A 100 0.18 4.95 -10.50
C ALA A 100 0.19 5.17 -12.02
N SER A 101 1.22 4.74 -12.70
CA SER A 101 1.40 4.92 -14.13
C SER A 101 1.64 3.60 -14.83
N SER A 102 1.44 3.57 -16.14
CA SER A 102 1.80 2.46 -16.99
C SER A 102 2.69 2.93 -18.13
N VAL A 103 3.60 2.08 -18.55
CA VAL A 103 4.44 2.29 -19.71
C VAL A 103 4.29 1.13 -20.68
N ILE A 104 4.42 1.42 -21.97
CA ILE A 104 4.49 0.40 -23.01
C ILE A 104 5.96 0.11 -23.28
N LEU A 105 6.35 -1.16 -23.13
CA LEU A 105 7.65 -1.66 -23.49
C LEU A 105 7.50 -2.43 -24.81
N THR A 106 8.27 -2.01 -25.82
CA THR A 106 8.18 -2.59 -27.18
C THR A 106 9.47 -3.33 -27.50
N PHE A 107 9.33 -4.58 -27.87
CA PHE A 107 10.41 -5.45 -28.33
C PHE A 107 10.39 -5.57 -29.86
N THR A 108 11.46 -5.17 -30.50
CA THR A 108 11.62 -5.20 -31.95
C THR A 108 12.67 -6.22 -32.36
N ALA A 109 12.31 -7.14 -33.23
CA ALA A 109 13.24 -8.08 -33.88
C ALA A 109 13.52 -7.63 -35.32
N TYR A 110 14.79 -7.47 -35.68
CA TYR A 110 15.24 -7.09 -37.01
C TYR A 110 15.66 -8.36 -37.77
N GLY A 111 15.03 -8.57 -38.93
CA GLY A 111 15.29 -9.73 -39.76
C GLY A 111 16.53 -9.60 -40.66
N ASN A 112 16.91 -10.71 -41.30
CA ASN A 112 17.89 -10.69 -42.38
C ASN A 112 17.31 -10.00 -43.62
N ALA A 113 18.11 -9.24 -44.34
CA ALA A 113 17.68 -8.65 -45.61
C ALA A 113 17.22 -9.74 -46.61
N PRO A 114 16.12 -9.51 -47.35
CA PRO A 114 15.33 -8.32 -47.48
C PRO A 114 14.14 -8.23 -46.47
N CYS A 115 14.05 -9.12 -45.47
CA CYS A 115 13.04 -9.05 -44.46
C CYS A 115 13.30 -7.85 -43.54
N GLY A 116 12.25 -7.12 -43.19
CA GLY A 116 12.31 -5.94 -42.34
C GLY A 116 12.40 -6.28 -40.85
N SER A 117 11.69 -5.54 -40.05
CA SER A 117 11.54 -5.74 -38.62
C SER A 117 10.10 -5.97 -38.23
N ILE A 118 9.87 -6.63 -37.11
CA ILE A 118 8.57 -6.77 -36.47
C ILE A 118 8.68 -6.41 -35.00
N SER A 119 7.63 -5.89 -34.43
CA SER A 119 7.59 -5.52 -33.02
C SER A 119 6.38 -6.09 -32.34
N ASP A 120 6.54 -6.38 -31.04
CA ASP A 120 5.49 -6.69 -30.11
C ASP A 120 5.65 -5.83 -28.85
N SER A 121 4.57 -5.70 -28.07
CA SER A 121 4.57 -4.77 -26.93
C SER A 121 3.85 -5.37 -25.72
N MET A 122 4.37 -5.09 -24.54
CA MET A 122 3.76 -5.38 -23.26
C MET A 122 3.47 -4.09 -22.48
N VAL A 123 2.48 -4.12 -21.59
CA VAL A 123 2.18 -3.05 -20.64
C VAL A 123 2.82 -3.38 -19.30
N LEU A 124 3.68 -2.48 -18.82
CA LEU A 124 4.20 -2.52 -17.46
C LEU A 124 3.44 -1.50 -16.62
N THR A 125 2.66 -2.00 -15.65
CA THR A 125 1.95 -1.17 -14.68
C THR A 125 2.81 -0.96 -13.45
N ILE A 126 2.99 0.29 -13.04
CA ILE A 126 3.75 0.67 -11.86
C ILE A 126 2.75 1.14 -10.81
N THR A 127 2.68 0.39 -9.69
CA THR A 127 1.77 0.67 -8.58
C THR A 127 2.51 1.42 -7.49
N ASP A 128 1.93 2.51 -7.01
CA ASP A 128 2.57 3.33 -5.99
C ASP A 128 2.40 2.74 -4.59
N THR A 129 3.34 3.05 -3.71
CA THR A 129 3.24 2.78 -2.28
C THR A 129 2.18 3.71 -1.68
N LEU A 130 1.12 3.15 -1.10
CA LEU A 130 0.09 3.95 -0.45
C LEU A 130 0.56 4.37 0.94
N ILE A 131 0.51 5.68 1.21
CA ILE A 131 0.76 6.24 2.54
C ILE A 131 -0.57 6.73 3.09
N GLY A 132 -1.09 6.02 4.10
CA GLY A 132 -2.26 6.44 4.85
C GLY A 132 -1.87 7.14 6.14
N THR A 133 -2.65 8.13 6.57
CA THR A 133 -2.49 8.77 7.89
C THR A 133 -3.82 8.79 8.61
N SER A 134 -3.79 8.57 9.92
CA SER A 134 -4.95 8.74 10.80
C SER A 134 -4.53 9.40 12.10
N ASN A 135 -5.48 10.06 12.73
CA ASN A 135 -5.30 10.71 14.03
C ASN A 135 -6.27 10.08 15.03
N ILE A 136 -5.81 9.86 16.23
CA ILE A 136 -6.62 9.42 17.37
C ILE A 136 -6.33 10.29 18.58
N ASP A 137 -7.36 10.62 19.32
CA ASP A 137 -7.30 11.25 20.65
C ASP A 137 -8.13 10.38 21.60
N THR A 138 -7.48 9.81 22.60
CA THR A 138 -8.10 8.87 23.54
C THR A 138 -7.41 8.89 24.90
N CYS A 139 -7.98 8.15 25.85
CA CYS A 139 -7.48 8.08 27.21
C CYS A 139 -6.76 6.76 27.45
N ASP A 140 -5.62 6.83 28.16
CA ASP A 140 -4.82 5.73 28.70
C ASP A 140 -4.24 4.79 27.67
N THR A 141 -5.05 4.15 26.83
CA THR A 141 -4.59 3.16 25.86
C THR A 141 -5.43 3.15 24.60
N TYR A 142 -4.79 2.76 23.48
CA TYR A 142 -5.44 2.51 22.20
C TYR A 142 -4.91 1.22 21.58
N ASP A 143 -5.79 0.34 21.17
CA ASP A 143 -5.41 -0.86 20.39
C ASP A 143 -5.46 -0.53 18.91
N TRP A 144 -4.29 -0.49 18.28
CA TRP A 144 -4.13 -0.27 16.86
C TRP A 144 -3.69 -1.56 16.18
N ASN A 145 -4.66 -2.31 15.65
CA ASN A 145 -4.43 -3.59 14.97
C ASN A 145 -3.56 -4.57 15.78
N GLY A 146 -3.84 -4.69 17.09
CA GLY A 146 -3.11 -5.57 18.00
C GLY A 146 -1.86 -4.94 18.65
N GLN A 147 -1.50 -3.72 18.28
CA GLN A 147 -0.46 -2.93 18.96
C GLN A 147 -1.11 -2.02 20.01
N ILE A 148 -0.81 -2.26 21.28
CA ILE A 148 -1.31 -1.41 22.38
C ILE A 148 -0.42 -0.18 22.50
N ILE A 149 -1.02 0.99 22.27
CA ILE A 149 -0.38 2.31 22.35
C ILE A 149 -0.77 2.94 23.67
N THR A 150 0.22 3.33 24.47
CA THR A 150 0.06 3.92 25.81
C THR A 150 0.68 5.31 25.94
N THR A 151 1.30 5.82 24.88
CA THR A 151 1.94 7.15 24.87
C THR A 151 1.61 7.89 23.60
N SER A 152 1.54 9.22 23.68
CA SER A 152 1.38 10.07 22.52
C SER A 152 2.59 9.98 21.59
N GLY A 153 2.36 9.95 20.28
CA GLY A 153 3.41 9.87 19.28
C GLY A 153 2.93 9.45 17.91
N SER A 154 3.86 9.27 17.00
CA SER A 154 3.61 8.74 15.66
C SER A 154 4.02 7.27 15.60
N TYR A 155 3.14 6.43 15.14
CA TYR A 155 3.30 4.98 15.02
C TYR A 155 3.12 4.58 13.57
N THR A 156 3.92 3.63 13.10
CA THR A 156 3.91 3.19 11.70
C THR A 156 3.66 1.70 11.63
N GLN A 157 2.73 1.31 10.77
CA GLN A 157 2.51 -0.10 10.41
C GLN A 157 2.64 -0.27 8.91
N TYR A 158 3.17 -1.42 8.49
CA TYR A 158 3.35 -1.81 7.11
C TYR A 158 2.30 -2.85 6.73
N PHE A 159 1.69 -2.65 5.59
CA PHE A 159 0.70 -3.56 5.02
C PHE A 159 1.11 -3.90 3.60
N MET A 160 0.72 -5.06 3.11
CA MET A 160 0.87 -5.41 1.70
C MET A 160 -0.43 -5.12 0.96
N THR A 161 -0.32 -4.46 -0.17
CA THR A 161 -1.44 -4.30 -1.10
C THR A 161 -1.74 -5.62 -1.81
N ALA A 162 -2.87 -5.69 -2.53
CA ALA A 162 -3.23 -6.86 -3.34
C ALA A 162 -2.19 -7.18 -4.44
N ASN A 163 -1.38 -6.20 -4.83
CA ASN A 163 -0.30 -6.34 -5.82
C ASN A 163 1.07 -6.57 -5.16
N ASN A 164 1.11 -6.97 -3.90
CA ASN A 164 2.34 -7.18 -3.12
C ASN A 164 3.24 -5.95 -2.94
N CYS A 165 2.72 -4.74 -3.16
CA CYS A 165 3.45 -3.51 -2.85
C CYS A 165 3.26 -3.12 -1.40
N ASP A 166 4.34 -2.66 -0.76
CA ASP A 166 4.28 -2.16 0.61
C ASP A 166 3.37 -0.93 0.70
N SER A 167 2.55 -0.92 1.73
CA SER A 167 1.70 0.21 2.10
C SER A 167 2.04 0.63 3.52
N ILE A 168 2.18 1.91 3.74
CA ILE A 168 2.55 2.49 5.05
C ILE A 168 1.32 3.19 5.61
N HIS A 169 0.95 2.86 6.85
CA HIS A 169 -0.04 3.62 7.61
C HIS A 169 0.64 4.27 8.81
N VAL A 170 0.50 5.58 8.93
CA VAL A 170 1.01 6.37 10.05
C VAL A 170 -0.16 6.79 10.92
N LEU A 171 -0.16 6.36 12.19
CA LEU A 171 -1.08 6.82 13.19
C LEU A 171 -0.41 7.92 14.03
N VAL A 172 -1.03 9.08 14.13
CA VAL A 172 -0.67 10.12 15.09
C VAL A 172 -1.61 9.99 16.29
N ALA A 173 -1.08 9.49 17.40
CA ALA A 173 -1.85 9.24 18.61
C ALA A 173 -1.61 10.35 19.65
N THR A 174 -2.70 10.86 20.20
CA THR A 174 -2.72 11.65 21.44
C THR A 174 -3.32 10.77 22.52
N ILE A 175 -2.49 10.36 23.48
CA ILE A 175 -2.93 9.56 24.63
C ILE A 175 -2.92 10.45 25.85
N ASN A 176 -4.11 10.73 26.35
CA ASN A 176 -4.33 11.48 27.57
C ASN A 176 -4.39 10.50 28.75
N SER A 177 -4.06 10.95 29.96
CA SER A 177 -4.05 10.08 31.11
C SER A 177 -5.24 10.35 32.03
N SER A 178 -5.87 9.27 32.48
CA SER A 178 -6.73 9.31 33.65
C SER A 178 -5.91 9.64 34.90
N ASN A 179 -6.52 10.28 35.87
CA ASN A 179 -5.86 10.61 37.13
C ASN A 179 -6.70 10.20 38.34
N THR A 180 -6.07 10.17 39.50
CA THR A 180 -6.72 9.89 40.77
C THR A 180 -6.41 11.00 41.76
N GLY A 181 -7.36 11.28 42.62
CA GLY A 181 -7.19 12.25 43.70
C GLY A 181 -7.78 11.69 45.01
N THR A 182 -7.25 12.17 46.15
CA THR A 182 -7.81 11.86 47.47
C THR A 182 -8.00 13.12 48.29
N SER A 183 -9.10 13.16 49.04
CA SER A 183 -9.34 14.17 50.07
C SER A 183 -9.86 13.53 51.34
N THR A 184 -9.78 14.23 52.44
CA THR A 184 -10.30 13.79 53.74
C THR A 184 -11.29 14.81 54.26
N ILE A 185 -12.33 14.35 54.92
CA ILE A 185 -13.28 15.18 55.66
C ILE A 185 -13.50 14.59 57.03
N ASP A 186 -13.60 15.43 58.04
CA ASP A 186 -13.97 15.10 59.40
C ASP A 186 -15.18 15.99 59.76
N THR A 187 -16.34 15.37 60.05
CA THR A 187 -17.60 16.11 60.29
C THR A 187 -18.50 15.31 61.18
N CYS A 188 -19.58 16.00 61.65
CA CYS A 188 -20.62 15.33 62.48
C CYS A 188 -21.82 14.96 61.60
N ASP A 189 -22.37 13.76 61.92
CA ASP A 189 -23.62 13.16 61.45
C ASP A 189 -23.68 12.92 59.93
N THR A 190 -23.56 13.93 59.10
CA THR A 190 -23.71 13.80 57.64
C THR A 190 -22.80 14.74 56.88
N TYR A 191 -22.41 14.32 55.67
CA TYR A 191 -21.68 15.16 54.69
C TYR A 191 -22.30 15.01 53.30
N ASN A 192 -22.59 16.11 52.66
CA ASN A 192 -23.01 16.08 51.23
C ASN A 192 -21.82 16.30 50.33
N TRP A 193 -21.41 15.22 49.63
CA TRP A 193 -20.35 15.24 48.65
C TRP A 193 -20.91 15.18 47.23
N ASN A 194 -21.01 16.33 46.59
CA ASN A 194 -21.52 16.46 45.22
C ASN A 194 -22.88 15.74 44.99
N GLY A 195 -23.80 15.87 45.94
CA GLY A 195 -25.11 15.25 45.89
C GLY A 195 -25.24 13.87 46.57
N GLN A 196 -24.11 13.24 46.88
CA GLN A 196 -24.10 11.98 47.69
C GLN A 196 -24.09 12.32 49.18
N ILE A 197 -25.09 11.89 49.90
CA ILE A 197 -25.15 12.04 51.37
C ILE A 197 -24.39 10.90 52.02
N ILE A 198 -23.33 11.24 52.74
CA ILE A 198 -22.45 10.33 53.47
C ILE A 198 -22.84 10.38 54.93
N THR A 199 -23.16 9.23 55.52
CA THR A 199 -23.59 9.08 56.92
C THR A 199 -22.71 8.16 57.75
N THR A 200 -21.71 7.53 57.12
CA THR A 200 -20.78 6.62 57.80
C THR A 200 -19.35 6.91 57.40
N SER A 201 -18.42 6.64 58.31
CA SER A 201 -16.97 6.78 58.01
C SER A 201 -16.53 5.72 57.01
N GLY A 202 -15.64 6.11 56.07
CA GLY A 202 -15.07 5.19 55.07
C GLY A 202 -14.61 5.93 53.78
N PRO A 203 -14.06 5.17 52.85
CA PRO A 203 -13.72 5.71 51.53
C PRO A 203 -14.93 5.71 50.60
N TYR A 204 -15.11 6.82 49.86
CA TYR A 204 -16.15 7.01 48.86
C TYR A 204 -15.52 7.47 47.58
N ASN A 205 -15.92 6.89 46.43
CA ASN A 205 -15.36 7.20 45.13
C ASN A 205 -16.41 7.88 44.26
N GLN A 206 -15.99 8.95 43.58
CA GLN A 206 -16.76 9.55 42.48
C GLN A 206 -15.84 9.71 41.28
N THR A 207 -16.41 9.47 40.08
CA THR A 207 -15.70 9.69 38.82
C THR A 207 -16.08 11.06 38.26
N PHE A 208 -15.06 11.82 37.91
CA PHE A 208 -15.17 13.12 37.25
C PHE A 208 -14.43 13.07 35.94
N THR A 209 -14.71 14.01 35.05
CA THR A 209 -13.96 14.17 33.81
C THR A 209 -12.85 15.22 34.04
N ASN A 210 -11.60 14.88 33.75
CA ASN A 210 -10.49 15.82 33.87
C ASN A 210 -10.44 16.82 32.69
N ALA A 211 -9.51 17.75 32.69
CA ALA A 211 -9.37 18.78 31.66
C ALA A 211 -9.06 18.23 30.25
N ALA A 212 -8.52 17.03 30.17
CA ALA A 212 -8.24 16.33 28.91
C ALA A 212 -9.40 15.44 28.44
N GLY A 213 -10.54 15.45 29.17
CA GLY A 213 -11.70 14.63 28.81
C GLY A 213 -11.65 13.19 29.34
N CYS A 214 -10.62 12.81 30.11
CA CYS A 214 -10.45 11.47 30.64
C CYS A 214 -11.09 11.32 32.03
N ASP A 215 -11.44 10.09 32.38
CA ASP A 215 -11.99 9.80 33.72
C ASP A 215 -10.95 10.11 34.81
N SER A 216 -11.45 10.71 35.87
CA SER A 216 -10.70 11.07 37.06
C SER A 216 -11.42 10.51 38.29
N VAL A 217 -10.85 9.52 38.96
CA VAL A 217 -11.44 8.96 40.17
C VAL A 217 -10.95 9.73 41.38
N HIS A 218 -11.90 10.37 42.09
CA HIS A 218 -11.61 11.02 43.36
C HIS A 218 -12.14 10.16 44.51
N THR A 219 -11.26 9.87 45.48
CA THR A 219 -11.58 9.15 46.71
C THR A 219 -11.69 10.13 47.86
N LEU A 220 -12.87 10.24 48.45
CA LEU A 220 -13.08 10.95 49.71
C LEU A 220 -12.96 9.95 50.86
N VAL A 221 -12.05 10.21 51.77
CA VAL A 221 -12.01 9.47 53.06
C VAL A 221 -12.76 10.27 54.11
N ALA A 222 -13.98 9.82 54.41
CA ALA A 222 -14.86 10.49 55.37
C ALA A 222 -14.70 9.91 56.77
N ILE A 223 -14.59 10.82 57.74
CA ILE A 223 -14.70 10.53 59.20
C ILE A 223 -15.99 11.18 59.65
N ILE A 224 -17.01 10.37 60.00
CA ILE A 224 -18.31 10.84 60.48
C ILE A 224 -18.40 10.54 61.96
N ASN A 225 -18.45 11.59 62.74
CA ASN A 225 -18.70 11.51 64.17
C ASN A 225 -20.19 11.65 64.42
N TYR A 226 -20.71 10.97 65.41
CA TYR A 226 -22.15 11.04 65.68
C TYR A 226 -22.45 11.94 66.86
N SER A 227 -23.43 12.81 66.68
CA SER A 227 -24.03 13.55 67.77
C SER A 227 -24.69 12.60 68.75
N ASN A 228 -24.57 12.85 69.97
CA ASN A 228 -25.30 12.13 71.04
C ASN A 228 -26.25 13.08 71.78
N THR A 229 -27.33 12.53 72.24
CA THR A 229 -28.24 13.25 73.11
C THR A 229 -28.17 12.66 74.52
N GLY A 230 -27.98 13.54 75.48
CA GLY A 230 -27.99 13.17 76.87
C GLY A 230 -29.21 13.79 77.56
N THR A 231 -29.85 13.03 78.42
CA THR A 231 -30.88 13.60 79.31
C THR A 231 -30.35 13.55 80.72
N SER A 232 -30.50 14.61 81.43
CA SER A 232 -30.27 14.69 82.86
C SER A 232 -31.53 15.04 83.58
N THR A 233 -31.81 14.37 84.64
CA THR A 233 -32.90 14.72 85.50
C THR A 233 -32.37 15.27 86.81
N ILE A 234 -32.95 16.34 87.24
CA ILE A 234 -32.64 16.93 88.56
C ILE A 234 -33.90 17.13 89.36
N ASP A 235 -33.81 16.80 90.64
CA ASP A 235 -34.82 17.09 91.63
C ASP A 235 -34.28 18.15 92.56
N THR A 236 -34.91 19.34 92.55
CA THR A 236 -34.51 20.50 93.33
C THR A 236 -35.69 21.21 93.92
N CYS A 237 -35.52 21.78 95.11
CA CYS A 237 -36.59 22.46 95.78
C CYS A 237 -36.81 23.92 95.38
N ASP A 238 -35.82 24.61 94.86
CA ASP A 238 -35.95 26.02 94.51
C ASP A 238 -35.50 26.37 93.04
N THR A 239 -34.23 26.68 92.77
CA THR A 239 -33.71 27.03 91.45
C THR A 239 -32.46 26.24 91.11
N TYR A 240 -32.36 25.87 89.85
CA TYR A 240 -31.19 25.20 89.28
C TYR A 240 -30.65 26.01 88.12
N ASN A 241 -29.34 26.23 88.15
CA ASN A 241 -28.65 26.90 87.06
C ASN A 241 -28.01 25.83 86.18
N TRP A 242 -28.53 25.59 85.00
CA TRP A 242 -27.98 24.64 84.05
C TRP A 242 -27.17 25.40 82.99
N ASN A 243 -25.82 25.19 83.06
CA ASN A 243 -24.86 25.82 82.12
C ASN A 243 -24.95 27.34 82.09
N GLY A 244 -25.27 28.02 83.21
CA GLY A 244 -25.27 29.44 83.38
C GLY A 244 -26.54 30.16 82.87
N GLN A 245 -27.63 29.41 82.61
CA GLN A 245 -28.99 29.95 82.31
C GLN A 245 -29.93 29.85 83.51
#